data_bf194ec8c1dbe31ed297ff698338f6a9
#
_entry.id   bf194ec8c1dbe31ed297ff698338f6a9
#
_cell.length_a   1.000
_cell.length_b   1.000
_cell.length_c   1.000
_cell.angle_alpha   90.00
_cell.angle_beta   90.00
_cell.angle_gamma   90.00
#
_symmetry.space_group_name_H-M   'P 1'
#
loop_
_entity.id
_entity.type
_entity.pdbx_description
1 polymer ?
#
loop_
_entity_poly.entity_id
_entity_poly.type
_entity_poly.pdbx_seq_one_letter_code
_entity_poly.pdbx_strand_id
1 'polypeptide(L)'
;MERSFLITSGMLEIPCRIYTPDYGATRRVALGVHGFCGSKDDAIQSSIAEEMALFNTATVRFDLPAHGESPMTDEQFTVENCVGVLLAAATRARKEFLLIEEFCIFATGFGAYLTVLALEELTEILGNVRIVLQTPDFRMADTMLAMKGMTNEEYRQAGHMVYGFDRKMDIPYSFLEELRGNMVFNSYALPMLLIHGEADEYLPLEDVQHFRRINDRSRLVVIPGAGHRFLGEGEWDMVLDLTRDWFECEQVTLCDWS
;
A
#
# COMPACT_ATOMS: atom_id res chain seq x y z
N MET A 1 -19.26 5.13 -9.84
CA MET A 1 -20.14 4.00 -9.41
C MET A 1 -19.30 2.95 -8.68
N GLU A 2 -19.79 2.45 -7.53
CA GLU A 2 -19.06 1.43 -6.74
C GLU A 2 -19.78 0.08 -6.77
N ARG A 3 -19.02 -1.01 -6.81
CA ARG A 3 -19.53 -2.38 -6.67
C ARG A 3 -18.61 -3.25 -5.86
N SER A 4 -19.16 -4.14 -5.05
CA SER A 4 -18.44 -5.17 -4.30
C SER A 4 -18.39 -6.48 -5.10
N PHE A 5 -17.31 -7.24 -4.93
CA PHE A 5 -17.16 -8.57 -5.49
C PHE A 5 -16.14 -9.37 -4.67
N LEU A 6 -16.09 -10.68 -4.92
CA LEU A 6 -15.16 -11.61 -4.29
C LEU A 6 -14.18 -12.13 -5.34
N ILE A 7 -12.89 -12.08 -5.06
CA ILE A 7 -11.89 -12.82 -5.83
C ILE A 7 -11.66 -14.16 -5.15
N THR A 8 -11.74 -15.23 -5.92
CA THR A 8 -11.34 -16.56 -5.47
C THR A 8 -10.04 -16.95 -6.19
N SER A 9 -8.98 -17.20 -5.44
CA SER A 9 -7.68 -17.62 -5.96
C SER A 9 -7.13 -18.78 -5.12
N GLY A 10 -7.25 -20.01 -5.63
CA GLY A 10 -7.00 -21.21 -4.83
C GLY A 10 -7.96 -21.30 -3.64
N MET A 11 -7.42 -21.31 -2.43
CA MET A 11 -8.21 -21.28 -1.19
C MET A 11 -8.42 -19.86 -0.64
N LEU A 12 -7.93 -18.83 -1.33
CA LEU A 12 -8.08 -17.43 -0.91
C LEU A 12 -9.42 -16.88 -1.38
N GLU A 13 -10.19 -16.33 -0.46
CA GLU A 13 -11.38 -15.53 -0.71
C GLU A 13 -11.07 -14.09 -0.32
N ILE A 14 -11.06 -13.18 -1.30
CA ILE A 14 -10.57 -11.81 -1.14
C ILE A 14 -11.74 -10.86 -1.38
N PRO A 15 -12.29 -10.23 -0.34
CA PRO A 15 -13.31 -9.19 -0.48
C PRO A 15 -12.72 -7.96 -1.18
N CYS A 16 -13.41 -7.49 -2.22
CA CYS A 16 -12.96 -6.41 -3.07
C CYS A 16 -14.06 -5.41 -3.37
N ARG A 17 -13.64 -4.18 -3.69
CA ARG A 17 -14.48 -3.14 -4.30
C ARG A 17 -13.83 -2.59 -5.56
N ILE A 18 -14.65 -2.30 -6.56
CA ILE A 18 -14.26 -1.49 -7.70
C ILE A 18 -15.06 -0.19 -7.64
N TYR A 19 -14.35 0.92 -7.68
CA TYR A 19 -14.92 2.24 -7.89
C TYR A 19 -14.60 2.68 -9.31
N THR A 20 -15.61 2.94 -10.13
CA THR A 20 -15.43 3.37 -11.53
C THR A 20 -15.89 4.81 -11.69
N PRO A 21 -15.31 5.58 -12.62
CA PRO A 21 -15.82 6.90 -12.98
C PRO A 21 -17.30 6.86 -13.32
N ASP A 22 -18.04 7.88 -12.93
CA ASP A 22 -19.47 8.01 -13.26
C ASP A 22 -19.67 8.52 -14.69
N TYR A 23 -18.70 9.26 -15.20
CA TYR A 23 -18.73 9.86 -16.55
C TYR A 23 -17.41 9.59 -17.26
N GLY A 24 -17.50 9.41 -18.58
CA GLY A 24 -16.31 9.16 -19.41
C GLY A 24 -15.87 7.70 -19.41
N ALA A 25 -14.86 7.40 -20.24
CA ALA A 25 -14.26 6.08 -20.30
C ALA A 25 -13.13 5.96 -19.29
N THR A 26 -13.03 4.82 -18.62
CA THR A 26 -11.87 4.51 -17.79
C THR A 26 -10.59 4.53 -18.62
N ARG A 27 -9.62 5.34 -18.23
CA ARG A 27 -8.32 5.47 -18.90
C ARG A 27 -7.22 4.71 -18.19
N ARG A 28 -7.31 4.64 -16.86
CA ARG A 28 -6.35 3.98 -15.97
C ARG A 28 -7.06 3.12 -14.93
N VAL A 29 -6.33 2.19 -14.37
CA VAL A 29 -6.80 1.40 -13.22
C VAL A 29 -5.79 1.49 -12.09
N ALA A 30 -6.23 1.90 -10.92
CA ALA A 30 -5.42 1.91 -9.72
C ALA A 30 -5.75 0.71 -8.81
N LEU A 31 -4.74 0.12 -8.18
CA LEU A 31 -4.90 -0.76 -7.04
C LEU A 31 -4.74 0.06 -5.76
N GLY A 32 -5.70 -0.02 -4.85
CA GLY A 32 -5.61 0.53 -3.50
C GLY A 32 -5.17 -0.55 -2.53
N VAL A 33 -3.97 -0.40 -1.94
CA VAL A 33 -3.38 -1.35 -1.00
C VAL A 33 -3.29 -0.71 0.38
N HIS A 34 -4.18 -1.13 1.29
CA HIS A 34 -4.25 -0.54 2.63
C HIS A 34 -3.07 -0.95 3.51
N GLY A 35 -2.83 -0.16 4.56
CA GLY A 35 -1.82 -0.43 5.57
C GLY A 35 -2.25 -1.45 6.63
N PHE A 36 -1.38 -1.70 7.59
CA PHE A 36 -1.66 -2.55 8.74
C PHE A 36 -2.82 -1.99 9.57
N CYS A 37 -3.73 -2.84 9.98
CA CYS A 37 -5.02 -2.49 10.63
C CYS A 37 -5.99 -1.67 9.79
N GLY A 38 -5.71 -1.46 8.50
CA GLY A 38 -6.61 -0.82 7.55
C GLY A 38 -7.61 -1.78 6.91
N SER A 39 -8.31 -1.31 5.91
CA SER A 39 -9.21 -2.12 5.07
C SER A 39 -9.42 -1.45 3.72
N LYS A 40 -10.02 -2.18 2.78
CA LYS A 40 -10.48 -1.62 1.50
C LYS A 40 -11.48 -0.46 1.65
N ASP A 41 -12.11 -0.36 2.81
CA ASP A 41 -13.19 0.61 3.11
C ASP A 41 -12.74 1.73 4.06
N ASP A 42 -11.46 1.80 4.43
CA ASP A 42 -10.98 2.90 5.24
C ASP A 42 -11.05 4.25 4.50
N ALA A 43 -11.02 5.34 5.27
CA ALA A 43 -11.18 6.69 4.73
C ALA A 43 -10.11 7.04 3.69
N ILE A 44 -8.86 6.56 3.88
CA ILE A 44 -7.74 6.78 2.97
C ILE A 44 -8.03 6.12 1.62
N GLN A 45 -8.37 4.84 1.63
CA GLN A 45 -8.63 4.07 0.42
C GLN A 45 -9.88 4.57 -0.31
N SER A 46 -10.90 5.00 0.44
CA SER A 46 -12.15 5.53 -0.14
C SER A 46 -11.93 6.90 -0.79
N SER A 47 -11.24 7.83 -0.13
CA SER A 47 -10.99 9.16 -0.70
C SER A 47 -10.07 9.12 -1.94
N ILE A 48 -9.07 8.24 -1.96
CA ILE A 48 -8.25 8.00 -3.16
C ILE A 48 -9.12 7.49 -4.32
N ALA A 49 -10.04 6.56 -4.07
CA ALA A 49 -10.90 6.02 -5.11
C ALA A 49 -11.86 7.09 -5.68
N GLU A 50 -12.41 7.93 -4.82
CA GLU A 50 -13.29 9.03 -5.21
C GLU A 50 -12.54 10.09 -6.02
N GLU A 51 -11.36 10.52 -5.55
CA GLU A 51 -10.53 11.49 -6.24
C GLU A 51 -10.07 10.97 -7.60
N MET A 52 -9.53 9.75 -7.67
CA MET A 52 -9.04 9.18 -8.91
C MET A 52 -10.15 9.00 -9.96
N ALA A 53 -11.39 8.75 -9.53
CA ALA A 53 -12.52 8.64 -10.44
C ALA A 53 -12.84 9.96 -11.18
N LEU A 54 -12.55 11.13 -10.59
CA LEU A 54 -12.69 12.43 -11.24
C LEU A 54 -11.75 12.57 -12.45
N PHE A 55 -10.66 11.79 -12.46
CA PHE A 55 -9.64 11.76 -13.51
C PHE A 55 -9.68 10.48 -14.36
N ASN A 56 -10.86 9.90 -14.50
CA ASN A 56 -11.11 8.71 -15.32
C ASN A 56 -10.26 7.48 -14.95
N THR A 57 -9.88 7.37 -13.68
CA THR A 57 -9.17 6.22 -13.13
C THR A 57 -10.13 5.37 -12.30
N ALA A 58 -10.31 4.11 -12.67
CA ALA A 58 -11.03 3.14 -11.84
C ALA A 58 -10.09 2.65 -10.72
N THR A 59 -10.64 2.39 -9.52
CA THR A 59 -9.84 1.88 -8.41
C THR A 59 -10.36 0.53 -7.94
N VAL A 60 -9.47 -0.45 -7.84
CA VAL A 60 -9.70 -1.77 -7.27
C VAL A 60 -9.08 -1.80 -5.88
N ARG A 61 -9.91 -1.97 -4.85
CA ARG A 61 -9.52 -2.06 -3.45
C ARG A 61 -9.87 -3.44 -2.91
N PHE A 62 -9.07 -3.97 -2.00
CA PHE A 62 -9.24 -5.32 -1.47
C PHE A 62 -8.75 -5.40 -0.03
N ASP A 63 -9.25 -6.38 0.72
CA ASP A 63 -8.83 -6.65 2.08
C ASP A 63 -7.66 -7.65 2.10
N LEU A 64 -6.59 -7.28 2.79
CA LEU A 64 -5.49 -8.19 3.13
C LEU A 64 -5.96 -9.29 4.10
N PRO A 65 -5.22 -10.40 4.23
CA PRO A 65 -5.52 -11.44 5.21
C PRO A 65 -5.76 -10.87 6.61
N ALA A 66 -6.74 -11.39 7.31
CA ALA A 66 -7.14 -10.96 8.65
C ALA A 66 -7.57 -9.48 8.78
N HIS A 67 -7.81 -8.75 7.69
CA HIS A 67 -8.25 -7.36 7.68
C HIS A 67 -9.66 -7.22 7.06
N GLY A 68 -10.36 -6.13 7.41
CA GLY A 68 -11.65 -5.79 6.84
C GLY A 68 -12.67 -6.92 6.91
N GLU A 69 -13.18 -7.33 5.76
CA GLU A 69 -14.12 -8.45 5.59
C GLU A 69 -13.43 -9.77 5.18
N SER A 70 -12.08 -9.81 5.22
CA SER A 70 -11.32 -11.02 4.90
C SER A 70 -11.74 -12.18 5.83
N PRO A 71 -12.09 -13.36 5.30
CA PRO A 71 -12.40 -14.53 6.12
C PRO A 71 -11.15 -15.21 6.72
N MET A 72 -9.96 -14.75 6.33
CA MET A 72 -8.70 -15.30 6.82
C MET A 72 -8.46 -14.89 8.28
N THR A 73 -7.95 -15.82 9.08
CA THR A 73 -7.65 -15.61 10.50
C THR A 73 -6.31 -14.93 10.73
N ASP A 74 -6.03 -14.50 11.97
CA ASP A 74 -4.76 -13.89 12.36
C ASP A 74 -3.56 -14.84 12.13
N GLU A 75 -3.74 -16.15 12.25
CA GLU A 75 -2.72 -17.17 11.95
C GLU A 75 -2.39 -17.26 10.46
N GLN A 76 -3.33 -16.86 9.61
CA GLN A 76 -3.15 -16.80 8.15
C GLN A 76 -2.61 -15.45 7.68
N PHE A 77 -2.42 -14.50 8.61
CA PHE A 77 -1.75 -13.24 8.33
C PHE A 77 -0.24 -13.48 8.25
N THR A 78 0.23 -13.87 7.08
CA THR A 78 1.64 -14.09 6.73
C THR A 78 2.04 -13.17 5.59
N VAL A 79 3.33 -12.87 5.45
CA VAL A 79 3.82 -12.07 4.32
C VAL A 79 3.50 -12.76 2.99
N GLU A 80 3.67 -14.08 2.92
CA GLU A 80 3.35 -14.88 1.74
C GLU A 80 1.88 -14.74 1.33
N ASN A 81 0.94 -14.90 2.27
CA ASN A 81 -0.50 -14.78 1.98
C ASN A 81 -0.87 -13.34 1.59
N CYS A 82 -0.26 -12.32 2.23
CA CYS A 82 -0.49 -10.92 1.88
C CYS A 82 -0.02 -10.62 0.44
N VAL A 83 1.15 -11.10 0.05
CA VAL A 83 1.65 -10.99 -1.33
C VAL A 83 0.73 -11.76 -2.28
N GLY A 84 0.32 -12.98 -1.93
CA GLY A 84 -0.62 -13.77 -2.72
C GLY A 84 -1.95 -13.06 -2.99
N VAL A 85 -2.51 -12.39 -1.97
CA VAL A 85 -3.73 -11.58 -2.09
C VAL A 85 -3.51 -10.38 -3.02
N LEU A 86 -2.40 -9.65 -2.86
CA LEU A 86 -2.04 -8.51 -3.71
C LEU A 86 -1.91 -8.93 -5.19
N LEU A 87 -1.21 -10.03 -5.47
CA LEU A 87 -1.02 -10.54 -6.84
C LEU A 87 -2.33 -11.07 -7.45
N ALA A 88 -3.20 -11.69 -6.64
CA ALA A 88 -4.52 -12.10 -7.09
C ALA A 88 -5.40 -10.89 -7.46
N ALA A 89 -5.35 -9.83 -6.65
CA ALA A 89 -6.06 -8.57 -6.94
C ALA A 89 -5.53 -7.91 -8.21
N ALA A 90 -4.21 -7.84 -8.40
CA ALA A 90 -3.57 -7.34 -9.62
C ALA A 90 -3.99 -8.15 -10.86
N THR A 91 -3.94 -9.47 -10.77
CA THR A 91 -4.36 -10.38 -11.84
C THR A 91 -5.84 -10.19 -12.18
N ARG A 92 -6.69 -10.02 -11.18
CA ARG A 92 -8.11 -9.75 -11.40
C ARG A 92 -8.34 -8.39 -12.04
N ALA A 93 -7.66 -7.33 -11.58
CA ALA A 93 -7.75 -6.01 -12.19
C ALA A 93 -7.34 -6.05 -13.66
N ARG A 94 -6.23 -6.73 -13.99
CA ARG A 94 -5.77 -6.89 -15.38
C ARG A 94 -6.78 -7.62 -16.25
N LYS A 95 -7.45 -8.64 -15.72
CA LYS A 95 -8.51 -9.40 -16.43
C LYS A 95 -9.80 -8.61 -16.60
N GLU A 96 -10.18 -7.81 -15.62
CA GLU A 96 -11.40 -6.99 -15.67
C GLU A 96 -11.26 -5.83 -16.68
N PHE A 97 -10.05 -5.26 -16.78
CA PHE A 97 -9.76 -4.09 -17.59
C PHE A 97 -8.79 -4.40 -18.74
N LEU A 98 -9.17 -5.34 -19.63
CA LEU A 98 -8.30 -5.86 -20.69
C LEU A 98 -7.75 -4.81 -21.68
N LEU A 99 -8.49 -3.73 -21.89
CA LEU A 99 -8.12 -2.68 -22.84
C LEU A 99 -7.31 -1.54 -22.20
N ILE A 100 -7.10 -1.60 -20.88
CA ILE A 100 -6.33 -0.59 -20.18
C ILE A 100 -4.84 -0.99 -20.19
N GLU A 101 -3.99 -0.06 -20.58
CA GLU A 101 -2.54 -0.24 -20.63
C GLU A 101 -1.80 0.41 -19.46
N GLU A 102 -2.43 1.42 -18.83
CA GLU A 102 -1.83 2.14 -17.69
C GLU A 102 -2.46 1.67 -16.38
N PHE A 103 -1.62 1.06 -15.54
CA PHE A 103 -1.99 0.68 -14.19
C PHE A 103 -1.26 1.56 -13.17
N CYS A 104 -1.92 1.79 -12.04
CA CYS A 104 -1.39 2.55 -10.93
C CYS A 104 -1.51 1.73 -9.63
N ILE A 105 -0.67 2.02 -8.66
CA ILE A 105 -0.78 1.47 -7.31
C ILE A 105 -0.65 2.62 -6.31
N PHE A 106 -1.64 2.78 -5.45
CA PHE A 106 -1.57 3.60 -4.26
C PHE A 106 -1.52 2.69 -3.04
N ALA A 107 -0.43 2.70 -2.32
CA ALA A 107 -0.21 1.80 -1.20
C ALA A 107 0.22 2.56 0.06
N THR A 108 -0.28 2.15 1.23
CA THR A 108 -0.02 2.81 2.50
C THR A 108 0.68 1.89 3.50
N GLY A 109 1.63 2.41 4.28
CA GLY A 109 2.27 1.70 5.38
C GLY A 109 2.79 0.30 5.02
N PHE A 110 2.22 -0.73 5.63
CA PHE A 110 2.51 -2.13 5.32
C PHE A 110 2.15 -2.53 3.88
N GLY A 111 1.06 -1.99 3.34
CA GLY A 111 0.70 -2.20 1.93
C GLY A 111 1.77 -1.68 0.97
N ALA A 112 2.46 -0.59 1.34
CA ALA A 112 3.60 -0.07 0.59
C ALA A 112 4.81 -1.04 0.63
N TYR A 113 5.11 -1.61 1.80
CA TYR A 113 6.12 -2.66 1.93
C TYR A 113 5.81 -3.87 1.03
N LEU A 114 4.56 -4.38 1.07
CA LEU A 114 4.12 -5.51 0.23
C LEU A 114 4.23 -5.18 -1.27
N THR A 115 3.89 -3.96 -1.66
CA THR A 115 3.99 -3.49 -3.05
C THR A 115 5.43 -3.52 -3.55
N VAL A 116 6.38 -3.08 -2.72
CA VAL A 116 7.80 -3.11 -3.08
C VAL A 116 8.34 -4.54 -3.08
N LEU A 117 7.91 -5.37 -2.13
CA LEU A 117 8.31 -6.77 -2.06
C LEU A 117 7.89 -7.58 -3.29
N ALA A 118 6.68 -7.33 -3.79
CA ALA A 118 6.10 -8.02 -4.96
C ALA A 118 6.27 -7.24 -6.28
N LEU A 119 7.21 -6.28 -6.34
CA LEU A 119 7.28 -5.32 -7.45
C LEU A 119 7.54 -5.99 -8.80
N GLU A 120 8.37 -7.02 -8.85
CA GLU A 120 8.71 -7.74 -10.07
C GLU A 120 7.47 -8.44 -10.64
N GLU A 121 6.79 -9.22 -9.82
CA GLU A 121 5.56 -9.93 -10.21
C GLU A 121 4.42 -8.96 -10.57
N LEU A 122 4.29 -7.85 -9.85
CA LEU A 122 3.30 -6.82 -10.17
C LEU A 122 3.56 -6.19 -11.54
N THR A 123 4.82 -5.93 -11.88
CA THR A 123 5.19 -5.39 -13.20
C THR A 123 4.99 -6.42 -14.31
N GLU A 124 5.21 -7.70 -14.06
CA GLU A 124 4.90 -8.77 -15.00
C GLU A 124 3.39 -8.89 -15.27
N ILE A 125 2.56 -8.77 -14.25
CA ILE A 125 1.09 -8.88 -14.37
C ILE A 125 0.49 -7.63 -15.03
N LEU A 126 0.89 -6.45 -14.57
CA LEU A 126 0.25 -5.19 -14.93
C LEU A 126 0.91 -4.50 -16.13
N GLY A 127 2.17 -4.78 -16.39
CA GLY A 127 2.96 -4.11 -17.44
C GLY A 127 3.43 -2.74 -16.96
N ASN A 128 3.02 -1.68 -17.66
CA ASN A 128 3.38 -0.31 -17.27
C ASN A 128 2.59 0.09 -16.01
N VAL A 129 3.31 0.29 -14.89
CA VAL A 129 2.71 0.61 -13.60
C VAL A 129 3.35 1.86 -12.98
N ARG A 130 2.52 2.72 -12.40
CA ARG A 130 2.93 3.90 -11.64
C ARG A 130 2.60 3.69 -10.16
N ILE A 131 3.55 3.98 -9.30
CA ILE A 131 3.45 3.62 -7.89
C ILE A 131 3.59 4.85 -7.00
N VAL A 132 2.64 5.01 -6.08
CA VAL A 132 2.69 5.97 -4.98
C VAL A 132 2.66 5.20 -3.67
N LEU A 133 3.64 5.46 -2.82
CA LEU A 133 3.80 4.86 -1.50
C LEU A 133 3.65 5.95 -0.43
N GLN A 134 2.55 5.93 0.28
CA GLN A 134 2.24 6.87 1.34
C GLN A 134 2.67 6.28 2.69
N THR A 135 3.50 7.01 3.45
CA THR A 135 4.06 6.57 4.74
C THR A 135 4.49 5.10 4.74
N PRO A 136 5.41 4.69 3.83
CA PRO A 136 5.79 3.27 3.71
C PRO A 136 6.52 2.78 4.97
N ASP A 137 6.09 1.64 5.50
CA ASP A 137 6.76 0.98 6.64
C ASP A 137 7.75 -0.09 6.13
N PHE A 138 8.92 0.36 5.72
CA PHE A 138 9.98 -0.53 5.22
C PHE A 138 10.70 -1.33 6.31
N ARG A 139 10.47 -1.02 7.60
CA ARG A 139 11.02 -1.70 8.76
C ARG A 139 9.95 -2.18 9.73
N MET A 140 8.84 -2.67 9.21
CA MET A 140 7.69 -3.07 10.03
C MET A 140 8.05 -3.97 11.21
N ALA A 141 9.04 -4.84 11.06
CA ALA A 141 9.51 -5.67 12.18
C ALA A 141 10.02 -4.84 13.37
N ASP A 142 10.76 -3.77 13.09
CA ASP A 142 11.30 -2.88 14.13
C ASP A 142 10.22 -1.92 14.64
N THR A 143 9.37 -1.41 13.74
CA THR A 143 8.22 -0.56 14.08
C THR A 143 7.26 -1.26 15.04
N MET A 144 6.90 -2.51 14.77
CA MET A 144 6.02 -3.30 15.64
C MET A 144 6.59 -3.44 17.06
N LEU A 145 7.86 -3.76 17.18
CA LEU A 145 8.54 -3.90 18.48
C LEU A 145 8.60 -2.56 19.21
N ALA A 146 8.98 -1.48 18.51
CA ALA A 146 9.09 -0.14 19.10
C ALA A 146 7.74 0.37 19.62
N MET A 147 6.67 0.25 18.85
CA MET A 147 5.32 0.68 19.25
C MET A 147 4.78 -0.09 20.46
N LYS A 148 5.23 -1.33 20.66
CA LYS A 148 4.87 -2.15 21.83
C LYS A 148 5.81 -1.96 23.02
N GLY A 149 6.95 -1.31 22.81
CA GLY A 149 8.01 -1.25 23.82
C GLY A 149 8.52 -2.65 24.19
N MET A 150 8.53 -3.57 23.23
CA MET A 150 8.87 -4.98 23.41
C MET A 150 10.18 -5.30 22.70
N THR A 151 11.02 -6.07 23.35
CA THR A 151 12.22 -6.59 22.72
C THR A 151 11.90 -7.81 21.85
N ASN A 152 12.79 -8.11 20.91
CA ASN A 152 12.67 -9.32 20.09
C ASN A 152 12.63 -10.61 20.94
N GLU A 153 13.40 -10.65 22.00
CA GLU A 153 13.48 -11.83 22.89
C GLU A 153 12.18 -12.01 23.68
N GLU A 154 11.58 -10.93 24.19
CA GLU A 154 10.28 -10.98 24.86
C GLU A 154 9.17 -11.46 23.91
N TYR A 155 9.16 -10.99 22.66
CA TYR A 155 8.19 -11.45 21.66
C TYR A 155 8.41 -12.92 21.31
N ARG A 156 9.65 -13.35 21.13
CA ARG A 156 10.00 -14.75 20.85
C ARG A 156 9.56 -15.67 22.01
N GLN A 157 9.75 -15.25 23.26
CA GLN A 157 9.33 -16.03 24.44
C GLN A 157 7.81 -16.08 24.60
N ALA A 158 7.11 -14.98 24.29
CA ALA A 158 5.66 -14.94 24.33
C ALA A 158 5.03 -15.77 23.19
N GLY A 159 5.73 -15.92 22.07
CA GLY A 159 5.28 -16.63 20.87
C GLY A 159 4.28 -15.86 20.01
N HIS A 160 3.58 -14.90 20.58
CA HIS A 160 2.61 -14.06 19.89
C HIS A 160 2.51 -12.66 20.54
N MET A 161 1.94 -11.71 19.83
CA MET A 161 1.76 -10.33 20.28
C MET A 161 0.43 -9.77 19.78
N VAL A 162 -0.40 -9.27 20.69
CA VAL A 162 -1.61 -8.52 20.30
C VAL A 162 -1.22 -7.13 19.85
N TYR A 163 -1.47 -6.82 18.57
CA TYR A 163 -1.12 -5.56 17.95
C TYR A 163 -2.33 -4.92 17.26
N GLY A 164 -2.30 -3.60 17.10
CA GLY A 164 -3.32 -2.82 16.41
C GLY A 164 -3.99 -1.78 17.31
N PHE A 165 -4.79 -0.91 16.67
CA PHE A 165 -5.53 0.18 17.30
C PHE A 165 -6.99 -0.23 17.56
N ASP A 166 -7.90 0.14 16.67
CA ASP A 166 -9.34 -0.20 16.75
C ASP A 166 -9.55 -1.69 16.52
N ARG A 167 -8.93 -2.24 15.48
CA ARG A 167 -8.81 -3.68 15.28
C ARG A 167 -7.54 -4.19 15.95
N LYS A 168 -7.68 -5.22 16.78
CA LYS A 168 -6.56 -5.93 17.39
C LYS A 168 -6.41 -7.28 16.73
N MET A 169 -5.18 -7.63 16.41
CA MET A 169 -4.78 -8.89 15.81
C MET A 169 -3.80 -9.60 16.75
N ASP A 170 -3.92 -10.90 16.86
CA ASP A 170 -2.99 -11.74 17.61
C ASP A 170 -1.94 -12.31 16.65
N ILE A 171 -0.78 -11.65 16.59
CA ILE A 171 0.23 -11.90 15.58
C ILE A 171 1.27 -12.88 16.13
N PRO A 172 1.53 -14.01 15.44
CA PRO A 172 2.55 -14.97 15.85
C PRO A 172 3.96 -14.40 15.62
N TYR A 173 4.92 -14.85 16.42
CA TYR A 173 6.34 -14.45 16.28
C TYR A 173 6.93 -14.81 14.90
N SER A 174 6.45 -15.86 14.27
CA SER A 174 6.84 -16.24 12.91
C SER A 174 6.64 -15.13 11.88
N PHE A 175 5.61 -14.28 12.04
CA PHE A 175 5.39 -13.13 11.17
C PHE A 175 6.55 -12.11 11.24
N LEU A 176 7.10 -11.88 12.44
CA LEU A 176 8.29 -11.04 12.60
C LEU A 176 9.51 -11.64 11.89
N GLU A 177 9.66 -12.97 11.93
CA GLU A 177 10.74 -13.68 11.22
C GLU A 177 10.57 -13.56 9.71
N GLU A 178 9.34 -13.68 9.20
CA GLU A 178 9.03 -13.46 7.78
C GLU A 178 9.38 -12.03 7.34
N LEU A 179 8.98 -11.01 8.10
CA LEU A 179 9.31 -9.61 7.80
C LEU A 179 10.83 -9.38 7.72
N ARG A 180 11.61 -10.02 8.62
CA ARG A 180 13.07 -9.94 8.61
C ARG A 180 13.71 -10.72 7.48
N GLY A 181 13.10 -11.81 7.05
CA GLY A 181 13.52 -12.59 5.90
C GLY A 181 13.25 -11.89 4.56
N ASN A 182 12.32 -10.97 4.51
CA ASN A 182 11.83 -10.31 3.30
C ASN A 182 12.19 -8.81 3.30
N MET A 183 13.47 -8.49 3.19
CA MET A 183 13.96 -7.11 3.18
C MET A 183 13.73 -6.44 1.83
N VAL A 184 13.29 -5.17 1.85
CA VAL A 184 12.95 -4.38 0.65
C VAL A 184 13.96 -3.28 0.32
N PHE A 185 15.09 -3.19 1.03
CA PHE A 185 16.15 -2.21 0.77
C PHE A 185 17.06 -2.66 -0.39
N ASN A 186 16.44 -2.88 -1.55
CA ASN A 186 17.12 -3.19 -2.80
C ASN A 186 17.01 -2.03 -3.79
N SER A 187 17.80 -2.06 -4.86
CA SER A 187 17.68 -1.10 -5.96
C SER A 187 16.64 -1.59 -6.97
N TYR A 188 15.68 -0.73 -7.27
CA TYR A 188 14.58 -0.99 -8.21
C TYR A 188 14.70 -0.05 -9.41
N ALA A 189 14.48 -0.59 -10.61
CA ALA A 189 14.54 0.18 -11.85
C ALA A 189 13.32 1.11 -12.04
N LEU A 190 12.18 0.74 -11.45
CA LEU A 190 10.93 1.50 -11.55
C LEU A 190 10.95 2.71 -10.61
N PRO A 191 10.71 3.92 -11.11
CA PRO A 191 10.55 5.09 -10.26
C PRO A 191 9.24 5.04 -9.48
N MET A 192 9.29 5.43 -8.20
CA MET A 192 8.14 5.49 -7.29
C MET A 192 8.05 6.88 -6.65
N LEU A 193 6.84 7.35 -6.38
CA LEU A 193 6.60 8.50 -5.52
C LEU A 193 6.45 8.02 -4.08
N LEU A 194 7.27 8.57 -3.19
CA LEU A 194 7.21 8.37 -1.75
C LEU A 194 6.64 9.64 -1.12
N ILE A 195 5.57 9.53 -0.35
CA ILE A 195 4.97 10.65 0.39
C ILE A 195 5.09 10.34 1.89
N HIS A 196 5.67 11.27 2.67
CA HIS A 196 5.86 11.06 4.10
C HIS A 196 5.63 12.34 4.88
N GLY A 197 5.11 12.23 6.10
CA GLY A 197 4.96 13.36 7.00
C GLY A 197 6.26 13.67 7.75
N GLU A 198 6.64 14.95 7.85
CA GLU A 198 7.86 15.35 8.57
C GLU A 198 7.81 14.99 10.07
N ALA A 199 6.63 15.08 10.66
CA ALA A 199 6.37 14.80 12.06
C ALA A 199 5.68 13.46 12.31
N ASP A 200 5.92 12.47 11.41
CA ASP A 200 5.37 11.12 11.59
C ASP A 200 5.88 10.50 12.90
N GLU A 201 4.96 10.28 13.82
CA GLU A 201 5.25 9.82 15.18
C GLU A 201 5.46 8.30 15.28
N TYR A 202 5.17 7.55 14.21
CA TYR A 202 5.26 6.09 14.17
C TYR A 202 6.39 5.58 13.28
N LEU A 203 6.56 6.19 12.11
CA LEU A 203 7.50 5.72 11.10
C LEU A 203 8.65 6.73 10.89
N PRO A 204 9.89 6.34 11.18
CA PRO A 204 11.03 7.24 11.03
C PRO A 204 11.24 7.69 9.58
N LEU A 205 11.29 9.00 9.35
CA LEU A 205 11.58 9.59 8.03
C LEU A 205 12.91 9.10 7.46
N GLU A 206 13.89 8.80 8.33
CA GLU A 206 15.21 8.29 7.93
C GLU A 206 15.14 6.98 7.14
N ASP A 207 14.19 6.12 7.41
CA ASP A 207 14.03 4.85 6.69
C ASP A 207 13.56 5.08 5.26
N VAL A 208 12.62 6.01 5.07
CA VAL A 208 12.15 6.41 3.73
C VAL A 208 13.24 7.15 2.95
N GLN A 209 13.99 8.03 3.63
CA GLN A 209 15.15 8.69 3.04
C GLN A 209 16.24 7.68 2.66
N HIS A 210 16.46 6.63 3.47
CA HIS A 210 17.41 5.57 3.16
C HIS A 210 16.97 4.79 1.92
N PHE A 211 15.70 4.39 1.85
CA PHE A 211 15.13 3.72 0.67
C PHE A 211 15.29 4.59 -0.58
N ARG A 212 14.98 5.89 -0.49
CA ARG A 212 15.12 6.84 -1.60
C ARG A 212 16.58 6.99 -2.06
N ARG A 213 17.56 6.97 -1.16
CA ARG A 213 18.99 7.04 -1.54
C ARG A 213 19.44 5.83 -2.36
N ILE A 214 18.90 4.63 -2.08
CA ILE A 214 19.17 3.42 -2.85
C ILE A 214 18.43 3.45 -4.18
N ASN A 215 17.25 4.08 -4.23
CA ASN A 215 16.36 4.17 -5.37
C ASN A 215 16.32 5.62 -5.89
N ASP A 216 17.41 6.07 -6.49
CA ASP A 216 17.66 7.45 -6.89
C ASP A 216 16.71 7.98 -7.98
N ARG A 217 16.05 7.09 -8.72
CA ARG A 217 14.99 7.40 -9.69
C ARG A 217 13.64 7.67 -9.04
N SER A 218 13.44 7.24 -7.79
CA SER A 218 12.23 7.51 -7.03
C SER A 218 12.27 8.91 -6.44
N ARG A 219 11.08 9.49 -6.21
CA ARG A 219 10.91 10.81 -5.61
C ARG A 219 10.41 10.68 -4.19
N LEU A 220 10.96 11.45 -3.27
CA LEU A 220 10.43 11.63 -1.91
C LEU A 220 9.88 13.03 -1.76
N VAL A 221 8.61 13.15 -1.39
CA VAL A 221 7.98 14.39 -0.94
C VAL A 221 7.72 14.26 0.55
N VAL A 222 8.29 15.18 1.32
CA VAL A 222 8.06 15.29 2.76
C VAL A 222 7.11 16.46 2.99
N ILE A 223 5.95 16.19 3.60
CA ILE A 223 4.97 17.23 3.91
C ILE A 223 5.34 17.85 5.26
N PRO A 224 5.67 19.16 5.31
CA PRO A 224 6.15 19.81 6.52
C PRO A 224 5.10 19.77 7.64
N GLY A 225 5.53 19.39 8.84
CA GLY A 225 4.68 19.35 10.04
C GLY A 225 3.62 18.25 10.06
N ALA A 226 3.41 17.53 8.96
CA ALA A 226 2.40 16.49 8.87
C ALA A 226 2.80 15.25 9.69
N GLY A 227 1.83 14.71 10.43
CA GLY A 227 1.95 13.45 11.15
C GLY A 227 1.63 12.24 10.25
N HIS A 228 1.61 11.04 10.85
CA HIS A 228 1.40 9.76 10.15
C HIS A 228 0.13 9.72 9.28
N ARG A 229 -0.95 10.34 9.74
CA ARG A 229 -2.29 10.23 9.14
C ARG A 229 -2.69 11.45 8.29
N PHE A 230 -1.83 12.44 8.16
CA PHE A 230 -2.12 13.70 7.43
C PHE A 230 -3.46 14.33 7.83
N LEU A 231 -3.62 14.58 9.15
CA LEU A 231 -4.87 15.12 9.71
C LEU A 231 -4.89 16.65 9.81
N GLY A 232 -3.79 17.32 9.51
CA GLY A 232 -3.72 18.78 9.46
C GLY A 232 -4.49 19.35 8.28
N GLU A 233 -4.83 20.64 8.38
CA GLU A 233 -5.58 21.33 7.34
C GLU A 233 -4.82 21.32 5.99
N GLY A 234 -5.45 20.79 4.95
CA GLY A 234 -4.88 20.69 3.60
C GLY A 234 -3.80 19.62 3.40
N GLU A 235 -3.34 18.93 4.46
CA GLU A 235 -2.31 17.90 4.33
C GLU A 235 -2.75 16.73 3.46
N TRP A 236 -4.00 16.29 3.65
CA TRP A 236 -4.57 15.20 2.86
C TRP A 236 -4.82 15.61 1.41
N ASP A 237 -5.25 16.85 1.18
CA ASP A 237 -5.43 17.40 -0.17
C ASP A 237 -4.10 17.39 -0.93
N MET A 238 -2.98 17.70 -0.25
CA MET A 238 -1.64 17.59 -0.85
C MET A 238 -1.30 16.15 -1.25
N VAL A 239 -1.66 15.15 -0.44
CA VAL A 239 -1.46 13.74 -0.79
C VAL A 239 -2.26 13.36 -2.03
N LEU A 240 -3.52 13.80 -2.13
CA LEU A 240 -4.38 13.57 -3.28
C LEU A 240 -3.83 14.22 -4.54
N ASP A 241 -3.43 15.49 -4.48
CA ASP A 241 -2.85 16.24 -5.59
C ASP A 241 -1.56 15.57 -6.09
N LEU A 242 -0.63 15.25 -5.20
CA LEU A 242 0.62 14.56 -5.53
C LEU A 242 0.37 13.20 -6.19
N THR A 243 -0.62 12.45 -5.68
CA THR A 243 -0.98 11.14 -6.22
C THR A 243 -1.56 11.27 -7.62
N ARG A 244 -2.49 12.20 -7.82
CA ARG A 244 -3.07 12.51 -9.13
C ARG A 244 -1.99 12.90 -10.13
N ASP A 245 -1.18 13.88 -9.78
CA ASP A 245 -0.15 14.41 -10.66
C ASP A 245 0.87 13.33 -11.06
N TRP A 246 1.24 12.43 -10.14
CA TRP A 246 2.10 11.28 -10.42
C TRP A 246 1.44 10.29 -11.39
N PHE A 247 0.16 10.01 -11.20
CA PHE A 247 -0.58 9.09 -12.06
C PHE A 247 -0.87 9.67 -13.45
N GLU A 248 -1.00 10.99 -13.58
CA GLU A 248 -1.29 11.66 -14.85
C GLU A 248 -0.04 12.09 -15.62
N CYS A 249 1.13 12.15 -14.99
CA CYS A 249 2.36 12.60 -15.63
C CYS A 249 2.73 11.70 -16.83
N GLU A 250 2.81 12.26 -18.03
CA GLU A 250 3.12 11.49 -19.26
C GLU A 250 4.55 10.93 -19.26
N GLN A 251 5.49 11.61 -18.59
CA GLN A 251 6.87 11.17 -18.45
C GLN A 251 7.39 11.48 -17.05
N VAL A 252 7.38 10.50 -16.16
CA VAL A 252 7.82 10.62 -14.76
C VAL A 252 9.24 11.21 -14.61
N THR A 253 10.09 11.10 -15.63
CA THR A 253 11.44 11.68 -15.68
C THR A 253 11.48 13.17 -16.04
N LEU A 254 10.39 13.74 -16.55
CA LEU A 254 10.33 15.12 -17.06
C LEU A 254 9.41 16.05 -16.27
N CYS A 255 8.66 15.54 -15.31
CA CYS A 255 7.84 16.39 -14.46
C CYS A 255 8.75 17.18 -13.52
N ASP A 256 8.82 18.49 -13.77
CA ASP A 256 9.53 19.44 -12.91
C ASP A 256 8.66 19.66 -11.66
N TRP A 257 9.02 18.98 -10.59
CA TRP A 257 8.32 19.01 -9.31
C TRP A 257 9.03 19.96 -8.33
N SER A 258 9.49 21.12 -8.83
CA SER A 258 10.12 22.13 -7.98
C SER A 258 9.12 22.87 -7.10
#